data_ec546d2c3d0fcb3554d4b9dd1ef265be
#
_entry.id   ec546d2c3d0fcb3554d4b9dd1ef265be
#
_cell.length_a   1.000
_cell.length_b   1.000
_cell.length_c   1.000
_cell.angle_alpha   90.00
_cell.angle_beta   90.00
_cell.angle_gamma   90.00
#
_symmetry.space_group_name_H-M   'P 1'
#
loop_
_entity.id
_entity.type
_entity.pdbx_description
1 polymer ?
#
loop_
_entity_poly.entity_id
_entity_poly.type
_entity_poly.pdbx_seq_one_letter_code
_entity_poly.pdbx_strand_id
1 'polypeptide(L)'
;IGAWLFFGDQIKTEVTQEVFKPNDTTTEQRVEEVSSEPEVVATRLTVPWEIAFLPNGDMLVTERDGTLKLFGSSEAEFPISGVRQGGEGGLLGLAIHPNFSQNNFIYLYFTTTNTTNKVVRYRLANNQLTEDRTIIENIPGANNHDGGRIAFGPDRLLYITTGDAQQTSLAQDTNSLAGKILRITDEGAVPSDNPFNNPVYSYGHRNPQGIAWDSQGKLWSTEHGRSGVSTGLDELNLIERGANYGWPTIAGDETRDGMKRPVVHSGPNTTWAPSGMAIYNNTVYFAGLRGQAIYQTTISGGAVGPVTSQFFSQYGRLRAVTVHDGYLYFSTSNRDGRGRPNAEDDRIIRIKL
;
A
#
# COMPACT_ATOMS: atom_id res chain seq x y z
N ILE A 1 25.75 -13.27 77.54
CA ILE A 1 25.44 -12.77 78.87
C ILE A 1 24.50 -11.56 78.69
N GLY A 2 23.27 -11.76 79.01
CA GLY A 2 22.29 -11.13 79.84
C GLY A 2 21.48 -10.04 79.12
N ALA A 3 20.31 -10.26 78.71
CA ALA A 3 18.97 -10.27 79.33
C ALA A 3 18.64 -8.94 80.07
N TRP A 4 17.54 -8.37 79.69
CA TRP A 4 16.34 -8.04 80.51
C TRP A 4 15.52 -6.90 79.89
N LEU A 5 14.34 -7.21 79.43
CA LEU A 5 12.97 -6.75 79.62
C LEU A 5 12.77 -5.49 80.49
N PHE A 6 11.87 -4.55 80.06
CA PHE A 6 10.65 -4.19 80.80
C PHE A 6 9.77 -3.20 80.04
N PHE A 7 8.55 -3.58 79.83
CA PHE A 7 7.20 -3.00 79.81
C PHE A 7 7.05 -1.46 79.96
N GLY A 8 6.10 -0.90 79.24
CA GLY A 8 5.48 0.40 79.53
C GLY A 8 4.35 0.75 78.55
N ASP A 9 3.18 0.45 79.01
CA ASP A 9 1.78 0.77 78.63
C ASP A 9 1.43 1.92 77.73
N GLN A 10 0.54 1.58 76.85
CA GLN A 10 -0.73 2.15 76.40
C GLN A 10 -1.01 3.65 76.65
N ILE A 11 -1.23 4.43 75.58
CA ILE A 11 -2.36 5.40 75.55
C ILE A 11 -2.91 5.38 74.15
N LYS A 12 -4.13 4.82 73.96
CA LYS A 12 -4.98 4.96 72.75
C LYS A 12 -5.54 6.39 72.75
N THR A 13 -5.28 7.13 71.70
CA THR A 13 -6.09 8.29 71.36
C THR A 13 -6.74 7.99 70.00
N GLU A 14 -8.03 7.68 70.03
CA GLU A 14 -8.90 7.63 68.85
C GLU A 14 -9.03 9.06 68.32
N VAL A 15 -8.48 9.29 67.12
CA VAL A 15 -8.83 10.45 66.31
C VAL A 15 -9.73 9.92 65.19
N THR A 16 -11.02 10.16 65.31
CA THR A 16 -12.03 9.98 64.31
C THR A 16 -11.75 10.99 63.18
N GLN A 17 -11.16 10.54 62.07
CA GLN A 17 -11.15 11.28 60.81
C GLN A 17 -12.44 10.95 60.08
N GLU A 18 -13.33 11.94 59.96
CA GLU A 18 -14.41 11.92 58.99
C GLU A 18 -13.81 11.87 57.58
N VAL A 19 -13.99 10.74 56.92
CA VAL A 19 -13.64 10.58 55.51
C VAL A 19 -14.71 11.26 54.68
N PHE A 20 -14.40 12.43 54.14
CA PHE A 20 -15.15 13.07 53.08
C PHE A 20 -15.15 12.10 51.87
N LYS A 21 -16.32 11.57 51.53
CA LYS A 21 -16.54 10.89 50.26
C LYS A 21 -16.86 11.96 49.21
N PRO A 22 -16.04 12.13 48.15
CA PRO A 22 -16.48 12.87 46.99
C PRO A 22 -17.54 12.03 46.26
N ASN A 23 -18.70 12.62 46.01
CA ASN A 23 -19.67 12.11 45.05
C ASN A 23 -19.06 12.29 43.67
N ASP A 24 -18.40 11.27 43.19
CA ASP A 24 -17.93 11.20 41.79
C ASP A 24 -18.94 10.40 40.95
N THR A 25 -19.96 11.12 40.50
CA THR A 25 -20.81 10.67 39.36
C THR A 25 -20.15 11.12 38.08
N THR A 26 -18.94 10.67 37.85
CA THR A 26 -18.38 10.64 36.50
C THR A 26 -18.88 9.35 35.83
N THR A 27 -19.95 9.49 35.05
CA THR A 27 -20.33 8.47 34.07
C THR A 27 -19.17 8.40 33.11
N GLU A 28 -18.24 7.47 33.33
CA GLU A 28 -17.32 7.05 32.25
C GLU A 28 -18.20 6.57 31.11
N GLN A 29 -18.36 7.42 30.10
CA GLN A 29 -18.75 6.96 28.79
C GLN A 29 -17.67 6.00 28.34
N ARG A 30 -17.90 4.72 28.54
CA ARG A 30 -17.20 3.64 27.90
C ARG A 30 -17.42 3.86 26.40
N VAL A 31 -16.45 4.50 25.75
CA VAL A 31 -16.35 4.46 24.29
C VAL A 31 -16.22 2.98 23.98
N GLU A 32 -17.30 2.36 23.51
CA GLU A 32 -17.21 1.05 22.91
C GLU A 32 -16.25 1.19 21.74
N GLU A 33 -15.01 0.72 21.93
CA GLU A 33 -14.16 0.34 20.80
C GLU A 33 -14.97 -0.73 20.05
N VAL A 34 -15.62 -0.31 18.98
CA VAL A 34 -16.19 -1.23 18.01
C VAL A 34 -15.02 -1.90 17.32
N SER A 35 -14.44 -2.91 17.95
CA SER A 35 -13.53 -3.85 17.30
C SER A 35 -14.41 -4.65 16.34
N SER A 36 -14.54 -4.16 15.11
CA SER A 36 -15.22 -4.93 14.08
C SER A 36 -14.33 -6.13 13.75
N GLU A 37 -14.86 -7.33 13.94
CA GLU A 37 -14.17 -8.55 13.52
C GLU A 37 -13.91 -8.49 12.00
N PRO A 38 -12.73 -8.92 11.53
CA PRO A 38 -12.45 -8.99 10.10
C PRO A 38 -13.40 -9.93 9.39
N GLU A 39 -13.94 -9.47 8.26
CA GLU A 39 -14.89 -10.22 7.43
C GLU A 39 -14.20 -10.66 6.13
N VAL A 40 -14.31 -11.95 5.77
CA VAL A 40 -13.83 -12.49 4.49
C VAL A 40 -14.89 -12.19 3.42
N VAL A 41 -14.50 -11.43 2.39
CA VAL A 41 -15.39 -10.97 1.31
C VAL A 41 -15.29 -11.88 0.09
N ALA A 42 -14.10 -12.41 -0.20
CA ALA A 42 -13.87 -13.34 -1.30
C ALA A 42 -12.76 -14.34 -0.93
N THR A 43 -12.85 -15.55 -1.49
CA THR A 43 -11.91 -16.65 -1.26
C THR A 43 -11.46 -17.29 -2.57
N ARG A 44 -10.41 -18.12 -2.51
CA ARG A 44 -9.92 -18.95 -3.62
C ARG A 44 -9.47 -18.13 -4.83
N LEU A 45 -8.88 -16.97 -4.55
CA LEU A 45 -8.32 -16.11 -5.57
C LEU A 45 -6.90 -16.56 -5.95
N THR A 46 -6.44 -16.11 -7.12
CA THR A 46 -5.10 -16.43 -7.65
C THR A 46 -4.19 -15.20 -7.59
N VAL A 47 -3.55 -14.98 -6.43
CA VAL A 47 -2.65 -13.84 -6.19
C VAL A 47 -3.33 -12.51 -6.55
N PRO A 48 -4.41 -12.13 -5.84
CA PRO A 48 -5.10 -10.85 -6.07
C PRO A 48 -4.14 -9.70 -5.80
N TRP A 49 -3.93 -8.85 -6.84
CA TRP A 49 -2.89 -7.85 -6.83
C TRP A 49 -3.41 -6.44 -6.51
N GLU A 50 -4.56 -6.07 -7.08
CA GLU A 50 -5.23 -4.79 -6.86
C GLU A 50 -6.72 -4.99 -6.58
N ILE A 51 -7.28 -4.09 -5.78
CA ILE A 51 -8.72 -4.00 -5.49
C ILE A 51 -9.16 -2.56 -5.80
N ALA A 52 -10.17 -2.40 -6.63
CA ALA A 52 -10.79 -1.10 -6.90
C ALA A 52 -12.31 -1.21 -6.92
N PHE A 53 -13.00 -0.14 -6.55
CA PHE A 53 -14.46 -0.10 -6.50
C PHE A 53 -15.01 0.80 -7.61
N LEU A 54 -16.00 0.30 -8.32
CA LEU A 54 -16.79 1.08 -9.27
C LEU A 54 -17.74 2.03 -8.53
N PRO A 55 -18.23 3.10 -9.18
CA PRO A 55 -19.16 4.04 -8.54
C PRO A 55 -20.47 3.44 -8.03
N ASN A 56 -20.86 2.26 -8.52
CA ASN A 56 -22.04 1.52 -8.06
C ASN A 56 -21.75 0.57 -6.87
N GLY A 57 -20.51 0.55 -6.37
CA GLY A 57 -20.06 -0.31 -5.28
C GLY A 57 -19.57 -1.69 -5.70
N ASP A 58 -19.64 -2.05 -6.98
CA ASP A 58 -19.06 -3.32 -7.46
C ASP A 58 -17.53 -3.28 -7.33
N MET A 59 -16.95 -4.40 -6.92
CA MET A 59 -15.51 -4.54 -6.69
C MET A 59 -14.85 -5.23 -7.90
N LEU A 60 -13.78 -4.60 -8.40
CA LEU A 60 -12.88 -5.17 -9.38
C LEU A 60 -11.59 -5.65 -8.71
N VAL A 61 -11.11 -6.81 -9.10
CA VAL A 61 -9.88 -7.42 -8.58
C VAL A 61 -9.02 -7.92 -9.72
N THR A 62 -7.78 -7.49 -9.79
CA THR A 62 -6.81 -8.09 -10.71
C THR A 62 -6.16 -9.31 -10.05
N GLU A 63 -6.09 -10.41 -10.79
CA GLU A 63 -5.31 -11.59 -10.42
C GLU A 63 -4.05 -11.66 -11.28
N ARG A 64 -2.93 -11.96 -10.67
CA ARG A 64 -1.61 -11.88 -11.33
C ARG A 64 -1.46 -12.83 -12.52
N ASP A 65 -2.28 -13.87 -12.61
CA ASP A 65 -2.31 -14.82 -13.74
C ASP A 65 -2.86 -14.22 -15.05
N GLY A 66 -3.47 -13.04 -14.97
CA GLY A 66 -4.03 -12.34 -16.14
C GLY A 66 -5.55 -12.24 -16.14
N THR A 67 -6.20 -12.51 -15.02
CA THR A 67 -7.66 -12.42 -14.89
C THR A 67 -8.07 -11.15 -14.16
N LEU A 68 -9.02 -10.40 -14.71
CA LEU A 68 -9.74 -9.34 -14.00
C LEU A 68 -11.08 -9.92 -13.55
N LYS A 69 -11.38 -9.83 -12.24
CA LYS A 69 -12.65 -10.31 -11.67
C LYS A 69 -13.54 -9.14 -11.26
N LEU A 70 -14.84 -9.33 -11.46
CA LEU A 70 -15.90 -8.43 -10.99
C LEU A 70 -16.72 -9.16 -9.95
N PHE A 71 -16.97 -8.48 -8.81
CA PHE A 71 -17.83 -8.94 -7.72
C PHE A 71 -18.85 -7.84 -7.37
N GLY A 72 -20.09 -8.21 -7.12
CA GLY A 72 -21.13 -7.28 -6.67
C GLY A 72 -22.49 -7.57 -7.28
N SER A 73 -23.05 -6.61 -8.01
CA SER A 73 -24.36 -6.75 -8.67
C SER A 73 -24.41 -7.91 -9.68
N SER A 74 -23.26 -8.28 -10.20
CA SER A 74 -23.00 -9.48 -11.02
C SER A 74 -21.61 -10.00 -10.75
N GLU A 75 -21.35 -11.25 -11.10
CA GLU A 75 -20.00 -11.84 -11.10
C GLU A 75 -19.56 -12.08 -12.54
N ALA A 76 -18.32 -11.70 -12.84
CA ALA A 76 -17.72 -11.93 -14.15
C ALA A 76 -16.19 -12.06 -14.04
N GLU A 77 -15.60 -12.77 -15.00
CA GLU A 77 -14.15 -12.92 -15.15
C GLU A 77 -13.76 -12.52 -16.58
N PHE A 78 -12.72 -11.72 -16.67
CA PHE A 78 -12.22 -11.20 -17.94
C PHE A 78 -10.75 -11.59 -18.09
N PRO A 79 -10.41 -12.56 -18.94
CA PRO A 79 -9.01 -12.87 -19.26
C PRO A 79 -8.40 -11.71 -20.07
N ILE A 80 -7.26 -11.22 -19.64
CA ILE A 80 -6.52 -10.13 -20.28
C ILE A 80 -5.47 -10.70 -21.21
N SER A 81 -5.63 -10.44 -22.50
CA SER A 81 -4.71 -10.92 -23.53
C SER A 81 -3.32 -10.30 -23.41
N GLY A 82 -2.28 -11.09 -23.68
CA GLY A 82 -0.88 -10.63 -23.72
C GLY A 82 -0.22 -10.49 -22.35
N VAL A 83 -0.89 -10.84 -21.26
CA VAL A 83 -0.29 -10.91 -19.93
C VAL A 83 0.67 -12.09 -19.86
N ARG A 84 1.88 -11.82 -19.34
CA ARG A 84 2.86 -12.84 -18.96
C ARG A 84 3.03 -12.88 -17.47
N GLN A 85 2.56 -13.93 -16.85
CA GLN A 85 2.86 -14.22 -15.44
C GLN A 85 4.27 -14.80 -15.32
N GLY A 86 5.08 -14.26 -14.41
CA GLY A 86 6.41 -14.79 -14.08
C GLY A 86 7.12 -13.92 -13.06
N GLY A 87 7.79 -14.53 -12.08
CA GLY A 87 8.41 -13.79 -11.00
C GLY A 87 7.42 -12.90 -10.23
N GLU A 88 7.60 -11.60 -10.27
CA GLU A 88 6.67 -10.60 -9.72
C GLU A 88 5.69 -10.07 -10.78
N GLY A 89 5.97 -10.30 -12.06
CA GLY A 89 5.17 -9.83 -13.18
C GLY A 89 3.87 -10.61 -13.39
N GLY A 90 2.97 -10.03 -14.16
CA GLY A 90 1.63 -10.53 -14.47
C GLY A 90 0.66 -9.38 -14.68
N LEU A 91 -0.64 -9.60 -14.44
CA LEU A 91 -1.63 -8.54 -14.34
C LEU A 91 -1.53 -7.93 -12.93
N LEU A 92 -1.20 -6.65 -12.85
CA LEU A 92 -0.84 -5.96 -11.62
C LEU A 92 -1.87 -4.88 -11.27
N GLY A 93 -1.56 -3.61 -11.50
CA GLY A 93 -2.37 -2.47 -11.09
C GLY A 93 -3.65 -2.28 -11.91
N LEU A 94 -4.62 -1.69 -11.26
CA LEU A 94 -5.90 -1.30 -11.82
C LEU A 94 -6.25 0.11 -11.33
N ALA A 95 -6.68 0.98 -12.24
CA ALA A 95 -7.24 2.29 -11.89
C ALA A 95 -8.59 2.50 -12.59
N ILE A 96 -9.55 3.04 -11.86
CA ILE A 96 -10.84 3.46 -12.40
C ILE A 96 -10.73 4.91 -12.86
N HIS A 97 -11.18 5.21 -14.06
CA HIS A 97 -11.17 6.59 -14.56
C HIS A 97 -12.05 7.50 -13.68
N PRO A 98 -11.61 8.73 -13.34
CA PRO A 98 -12.40 9.65 -12.50
C PRO A 98 -13.80 10.00 -13.03
N ASN A 99 -14.03 9.84 -14.34
CA ASN A 99 -15.35 9.99 -15.00
C ASN A 99 -15.93 8.63 -15.45
N PHE A 100 -15.67 7.56 -14.71
CA PHE A 100 -16.11 6.21 -15.10
C PHE A 100 -17.61 6.15 -15.43
N SER A 101 -18.46 6.81 -14.65
CA SER A 101 -19.91 6.84 -14.88
C SER A 101 -20.32 7.39 -16.26
N GLN A 102 -19.42 8.10 -16.97
CA GLN A 102 -19.67 8.66 -18.30
C GLN A 102 -18.97 7.88 -19.42
N ASN A 103 -17.77 7.36 -19.14
CA ASN A 103 -16.92 6.76 -20.17
C ASN A 103 -16.67 5.25 -20.00
N ASN A 104 -16.94 4.71 -18.81
CA ASN A 104 -16.70 3.31 -18.44
C ASN A 104 -15.23 2.86 -18.61
N PHE A 105 -14.27 3.78 -18.50
CA PHE A 105 -12.87 3.45 -18.67
C PHE A 105 -12.23 2.94 -17.39
N ILE A 106 -11.44 1.86 -17.55
CA ILE A 106 -10.51 1.34 -16.55
C ILE A 106 -9.12 1.20 -17.19
N TYR A 107 -8.09 1.20 -16.36
CA TYR A 107 -6.69 1.10 -16.80
C TYR A 107 -6.06 -0.10 -16.11
N LEU A 108 -5.34 -0.91 -16.86
CA LEU A 108 -4.66 -2.10 -16.36
C LEU A 108 -3.16 -1.99 -16.66
N TYR A 109 -2.35 -2.18 -15.62
CA TYR A 109 -0.90 -2.33 -15.76
C TYR A 109 -0.54 -3.81 -15.77
N PHE A 110 0.23 -4.26 -16.74
CA PHE A 110 0.65 -5.66 -16.79
C PHE A 110 1.98 -5.89 -17.52
N THR A 111 2.61 -7.01 -17.18
CA THR A 111 3.82 -7.51 -17.85
C THR A 111 3.45 -8.22 -19.14
N THR A 112 4.15 -7.89 -20.23
CA THR A 112 3.93 -8.47 -21.57
C THR A 112 4.81 -9.70 -21.79
N THR A 113 4.55 -10.42 -22.86
CA THR A 113 5.36 -11.58 -23.29
C THR A 113 6.82 -11.22 -23.60
N ASN A 114 7.11 -9.97 -23.91
CA ASN A 114 8.45 -9.46 -24.16
C ASN A 114 9.20 -9.00 -22.90
N THR A 115 8.68 -9.31 -21.71
CA THR A 115 9.24 -8.88 -20.41
C THR A 115 9.33 -7.36 -20.22
N THR A 116 8.49 -6.63 -20.93
CA THR A 116 8.23 -5.20 -20.68
C THR A 116 6.88 -5.05 -20.02
N ASN A 117 6.67 -3.93 -19.36
CA ASN A 117 5.38 -3.60 -18.77
C ASN A 117 4.68 -2.53 -19.61
N LYS A 118 3.35 -2.49 -19.53
CA LYS A 118 2.53 -1.48 -20.20
C LYS A 118 1.27 -1.17 -19.41
N VAL A 119 0.64 -0.03 -19.72
CA VAL A 119 -0.71 0.32 -19.27
C VAL A 119 -1.62 0.33 -20.50
N VAL A 120 -2.74 -0.35 -20.38
CA VAL A 120 -3.77 -0.41 -21.41
C VAL A 120 -5.10 0.07 -20.82
N ARG A 121 -5.81 0.90 -21.55
CA ARG A 121 -7.17 1.32 -21.23
C ARG A 121 -8.17 0.35 -21.83
N TYR A 122 -9.17 0.02 -21.01
CA TYR A 122 -10.30 -0.82 -21.39
C TYR A 122 -11.59 -0.07 -21.14
N ARG A 123 -12.65 -0.46 -21.85
CA ARG A 123 -14.03 -0.06 -21.57
C ARG A 123 -14.76 -1.24 -20.92
N LEU A 124 -15.29 -1.03 -19.72
CA LEU A 124 -16.12 -2.00 -19.00
C LEU A 124 -17.58 -1.53 -19.02
N ALA A 125 -18.41 -2.16 -19.81
CA ALA A 125 -19.83 -1.81 -19.94
C ALA A 125 -20.67 -3.07 -20.15
N ASN A 126 -21.85 -3.15 -19.50
CA ASN A 126 -22.76 -4.28 -19.64
C ASN A 126 -22.10 -5.65 -19.42
N ASN A 127 -21.23 -5.76 -18.42
CA ASN A 127 -20.44 -6.95 -18.11
C ASN A 127 -19.57 -7.43 -19.29
N GLN A 128 -19.14 -6.53 -20.13
CA GLN A 128 -18.20 -6.78 -21.21
C GLN A 128 -16.99 -5.88 -21.07
N LEU A 129 -15.81 -6.46 -21.23
CA LEU A 129 -14.53 -5.74 -21.20
C LEU A 129 -13.97 -5.72 -22.64
N THR A 130 -13.76 -4.51 -23.15
CA THR A 130 -13.20 -4.31 -24.50
C THR A 130 -11.94 -3.47 -24.40
N GLU A 131 -10.85 -3.93 -25.00
CA GLU A 131 -9.62 -3.13 -25.11
C GLU A 131 -9.88 -1.89 -25.95
N ASP A 132 -9.46 -0.72 -25.44
CA ASP A 132 -9.60 0.56 -26.14
C ASP A 132 -8.27 0.96 -26.78
N ARG A 133 -7.21 1.15 -25.98
CA ARG A 133 -5.87 1.49 -26.47
C ARG A 133 -4.77 1.26 -25.46
N THR A 134 -3.53 1.13 -25.94
CA THR A 134 -2.33 1.25 -25.10
C THR A 134 -2.09 2.71 -24.73
N ILE A 135 -1.86 2.98 -23.45
CA ILE A 135 -1.63 4.32 -22.89
C ILE A 135 -0.13 4.63 -22.78
N ILE A 136 0.64 3.68 -22.29
CA ILE A 136 2.10 3.72 -22.25
C ILE A 136 2.64 2.30 -22.33
N GLU A 137 3.73 2.11 -23.02
CA GLU A 137 4.37 0.81 -23.20
C GLU A 137 5.89 0.88 -23.13
N ASN A 138 6.55 -0.25 -23.28
CA ASN A 138 8.01 -0.36 -23.23
C ASN A 138 8.61 0.08 -21.87
N ILE A 139 7.81 -0.01 -20.79
CA ILE A 139 8.35 0.15 -19.43
C ILE A 139 9.23 -1.07 -19.14
N PRO A 140 10.53 -0.90 -18.80
CA PRO A 140 11.39 -2.04 -18.54
C PRO A 140 10.82 -2.94 -17.43
N GLY A 141 10.85 -4.25 -17.66
CA GLY A 141 10.40 -5.27 -16.72
C GLY A 141 11.47 -6.35 -16.53
N ALA A 142 11.33 -7.14 -15.46
CA ALA A 142 12.23 -8.25 -15.16
C ALA A 142 11.48 -9.33 -14.35
N ASN A 143 12.21 -10.30 -13.79
CA ASN A 143 11.60 -11.27 -12.88
C ASN A 143 11.13 -10.65 -11.56
N ASN A 144 11.75 -9.55 -11.16
CA ASN A 144 11.38 -8.79 -9.96
C ASN A 144 11.54 -7.30 -10.24
N HIS A 145 10.92 -6.48 -9.42
CA HIS A 145 10.96 -5.03 -9.50
C HIS A 145 10.23 -4.49 -10.73
N ASP A 146 8.99 -4.91 -10.90
CA ASP A 146 8.11 -4.41 -11.98
C ASP A 146 7.30 -3.18 -11.56
N GLY A 147 7.30 -2.80 -10.27
CA GLY A 147 6.44 -1.74 -9.74
C GLY A 147 4.96 -2.14 -9.86
N GLY A 148 4.21 -1.40 -10.67
CA GLY A 148 2.90 -1.82 -11.17
C GLY A 148 1.69 -1.15 -10.53
N ARG A 149 1.84 -0.29 -9.50
CA ARG A 149 0.70 0.44 -8.95
C ARG A 149 0.35 1.61 -9.84
N ILE A 150 -0.95 1.74 -10.15
CA ILE A 150 -1.47 2.86 -10.93
C ILE A 150 -2.67 3.49 -10.20
N ALA A 151 -2.75 4.82 -10.22
CA ALA A 151 -3.89 5.55 -9.67
C ALA A 151 -4.02 6.94 -10.29
N PHE A 152 -5.24 7.45 -10.37
CA PHE A 152 -5.48 8.85 -10.72
C PHE A 152 -5.29 9.74 -9.50
N GLY A 153 -4.45 10.79 -9.66
CA GLY A 153 -4.25 11.80 -8.64
C GLY A 153 -5.41 12.81 -8.55
N PRO A 154 -5.37 13.67 -7.52
CA PRO A 154 -6.34 14.77 -7.38
C PRO A 154 -6.34 15.73 -8.59
N ASP A 155 -5.22 15.81 -9.30
CA ASP A 155 -5.04 16.55 -10.56
C ASP A 155 -5.63 15.83 -11.78
N ARG A 156 -6.25 14.65 -11.57
CA ARG A 156 -6.86 13.78 -12.58
C ARG A 156 -5.88 13.21 -13.61
N LEU A 157 -4.59 13.21 -13.30
CA LEU A 157 -3.55 12.57 -14.09
C LEU A 157 -3.27 11.16 -13.56
N LEU A 158 -2.83 10.27 -14.44
CA LEU A 158 -2.49 8.90 -14.10
C LEU A 158 -1.05 8.82 -13.61
N TYR A 159 -0.88 8.36 -12.37
CA TYR A 159 0.41 8.07 -11.78
C TYR A 159 0.68 6.57 -11.85
N ILE A 160 1.93 6.21 -12.15
CA ILE A 160 2.34 4.83 -12.40
C ILE A 160 3.65 4.59 -11.67
N THR A 161 3.73 3.57 -10.83
CA THR A 161 4.99 3.15 -10.22
C THR A 161 5.69 2.12 -11.09
N THR A 162 6.99 2.26 -11.27
CA THR A 162 7.83 1.34 -12.02
C THR A 162 9.05 0.93 -11.19
N GLY A 163 9.40 -0.33 -11.22
CA GLY A 163 10.63 -0.82 -10.59
C GLY A 163 11.87 -0.59 -11.45
N ASP A 164 13.05 -0.80 -10.88
CA ASP A 164 14.34 -0.65 -11.56
C ASP A 164 14.64 -1.79 -12.56
N ALA A 165 13.70 -2.74 -12.73
CA ALA A 165 13.83 -3.92 -13.59
C ALA A 165 15.14 -4.69 -13.33
N GLN A 166 15.61 -4.74 -12.07
CA GLN A 166 16.89 -5.34 -11.65
C GLN A 166 18.12 -4.73 -12.32
N GLN A 167 17.98 -3.52 -12.89
CA GLN A 167 19.03 -2.70 -13.48
C GLN A 167 19.14 -1.38 -12.72
N THR A 168 19.80 -1.41 -11.58
CA THR A 168 19.78 -0.33 -10.58
C THR A 168 20.22 1.04 -11.14
N SER A 169 21.11 1.06 -12.14
CA SER A 169 21.54 2.30 -12.79
C SER A 169 20.42 3.05 -13.51
N LEU A 170 19.39 2.33 -14.01
CA LEU A 170 18.26 2.93 -14.69
C LEU A 170 17.42 3.82 -13.76
N ALA A 171 17.44 3.55 -12.45
CA ALA A 171 16.71 4.38 -11.47
C ALA A 171 17.18 5.84 -11.48
N GLN A 172 18.46 6.11 -11.75
CA GLN A 172 19.05 7.45 -11.80
C GLN A 172 18.99 8.10 -13.20
N ASP A 173 18.71 7.33 -14.25
CA ASP A 173 18.56 7.87 -15.60
C ASP A 173 17.13 8.41 -15.81
N THR A 174 16.98 9.73 -15.89
CA THR A 174 15.67 10.38 -16.10
C THR A 174 15.10 10.20 -17.50
N ASN A 175 15.81 9.60 -18.45
CA ASN A 175 15.30 9.20 -19.76
C ASN A 175 14.75 7.76 -19.76
N SER A 176 15.04 6.97 -18.71
CA SER A 176 14.50 5.64 -18.53
C SER A 176 13.14 5.69 -17.79
N LEU A 177 12.23 4.78 -18.13
CA LEU A 177 10.98 4.59 -17.40
C LEU A 177 11.11 3.64 -16.20
N ALA A 178 12.29 3.04 -15.97
CA ALA A 178 12.53 2.11 -14.87
C ALA A 178 12.95 2.84 -13.58
N GLY A 179 12.44 2.39 -12.42
CA GLY A 179 12.76 2.97 -11.11
C GLY A 179 12.22 4.38 -10.93
N LYS A 180 10.93 4.57 -11.25
CA LYS A 180 10.26 5.87 -11.35
C LYS A 180 8.87 5.85 -10.72
N ILE A 181 8.39 7.04 -10.41
CA ILE A 181 6.95 7.32 -10.46
C ILE A 181 6.74 8.15 -11.72
N LEU A 182 5.88 7.66 -12.62
CA LEU A 182 5.51 8.35 -13.86
C LEU A 182 4.19 9.11 -13.64
N ARG A 183 3.97 10.17 -14.43
CA ARG A 183 2.72 10.96 -14.44
C ARG A 183 2.39 11.34 -15.87
N ILE A 184 1.20 10.95 -16.33
CA ILE A 184 0.71 11.15 -17.69
C ILE A 184 -0.79 11.51 -17.67
N THR A 185 -1.30 11.99 -18.80
CA THR A 185 -2.75 12.15 -18.95
C THR A 185 -3.45 10.79 -19.10
N ASP A 186 -4.75 10.77 -19.03
CA ASP A 186 -5.62 9.61 -19.31
C ASP A 186 -5.51 9.10 -20.75
N GLU A 187 -4.96 9.91 -21.68
CA GLU A 187 -4.67 9.57 -23.08
C GLU A 187 -3.20 9.20 -23.33
N GLY A 188 -2.34 9.23 -22.28
CA GLY A 188 -0.91 8.90 -22.39
C GLY A 188 0.00 10.09 -22.73
N ALA A 189 -0.52 11.31 -22.88
CA ALA A 189 0.30 12.47 -23.14
C ALA A 189 1.10 12.91 -21.91
N VAL A 190 2.27 13.51 -22.13
CA VAL A 190 3.09 14.08 -21.07
C VAL A 190 2.52 15.44 -20.67
N PRO A 191 2.17 15.67 -19.39
CA PRO A 191 1.77 16.98 -18.90
C PRO A 191 2.88 18.02 -19.07
N SER A 192 2.50 19.25 -19.45
CA SER A 192 3.46 20.33 -19.72
C SER A 192 4.24 20.77 -18.48
N ASP A 193 3.73 20.48 -17.30
CA ASP A 193 4.37 20.76 -16.00
C ASP A 193 5.16 19.58 -15.44
N ASN A 194 5.35 18.49 -16.18
CA ASN A 194 6.27 17.41 -15.77
C ASN A 194 7.72 17.93 -15.73
N PRO A 195 8.53 17.49 -14.73
CA PRO A 195 9.82 18.13 -14.45
C PRO A 195 10.89 17.90 -15.52
N PHE A 196 10.77 16.84 -16.34
CA PHE A 196 11.80 16.42 -17.29
C PHE A 196 11.32 16.44 -18.75
N ASN A 197 10.17 17.05 -19.05
CA ASN A 197 9.51 17.04 -20.36
C ASN A 197 9.29 15.61 -20.92
N ASN A 198 9.13 14.62 -20.04
CA ASN A 198 8.83 13.23 -20.32
C ASN A 198 7.89 12.68 -19.24
N PRO A 199 7.47 11.40 -19.26
CA PRO A 199 6.55 10.84 -18.27
C PRO A 199 7.05 10.85 -16.82
N VAL A 200 8.36 11.01 -16.57
CA VAL A 200 8.96 10.90 -15.22
C VAL A 200 8.50 12.04 -14.32
N TYR A 201 7.90 11.69 -13.17
CA TYR A 201 7.51 12.62 -12.11
C TYR A 201 8.54 12.68 -10.99
N SER A 202 9.03 11.53 -10.54
CA SER A 202 10.15 11.36 -9.60
C SER A 202 11.00 10.16 -10.00
N TYR A 203 12.25 10.10 -9.51
CA TYR A 203 13.22 9.11 -9.91
C TYR A 203 14.09 8.62 -8.74
N GLY A 204 14.96 7.66 -9.01
CA GLY A 204 15.80 7.08 -7.96
C GLY A 204 15.04 6.11 -7.07
N HIS A 205 14.06 5.41 -7.64
CA HIS A 205 13.25 4.38 -6.97
C HIS A 205 13.76 2.98 -7.29
N ARG A 206 13.62 2.05 -6.33
CA ARG A 206 13.94 0.65 -6.52
C ARG A 206 12.74 -0.15 -7.01
N ASN A 207 11.68 -0.23 -6.21
CA ASN A 207 10.47 -0.98 -6.53
C ASN A 207 9.27 -0.46 -5.72
N PRO A 208 8.74 0.73 -6.04
CA PRO A 208 7.55 1.26 -5.39
C PRO A 208 6.30 0.45 -5.79
N GLN A 209 5.50 0.03 -4.81
CA GLN A 209 4.30 -0.79 -5.04
C GLN A 209 3.02 -0.23 -4.41
N GLY A 210 3.08 0.87 -3.69
CA GLY A 210 1.93 1.57 -3.18
C GLY A 210 2.01 3.06 -3.45
N ILE A 211 0.89 3.69 -3.83
CA ILE A 211 0.73 5.14 -3.92
C ILE A 211 -0.64 5.55 -3.38
N ALA A 212 -0.68 6.67 -2.68
CA ALA A 212 -1.92 7.30 -2.23
C ALA A 212 -1.69 8.79 -1.94
N TRP A 213 -2.76 9.58 -1.89
CA TRP A 213 -2.72 11.00 -1.57
C TRP A 213 -3.34 11.26 -0.20
N ASP A 214 -2.69 12.14 0.57
CA ASP A 214 -3.25 12.63 1.82
C ASP A 214 -4.33 13.70 1.56
N SER A 215 -4.97 14.16 2.64
CA SER A 215 -6.03 15.17 2.58
C SER A 215 -5.56 16.55 2.08
N GLN A 216 -4.23 16.78 2.02
CA GLN A 216 -3.62 17.98 1.47
C GLN A 216 -3.22 17.81 0.00
N GLY A 217 -3.50 16.64 -0.60
CA GLY A 217 -3.13 16.29 -1.98
C GLY A 217 -1.65 15.95 -2.16
N LYS A 218 -0.91 15.68 -1.08
CA LYS A 218 0.48 15.23 -1.17
C LYS A 218 0.52 13.74 -1.49
N LEU A 219 1.38 13.36 -2.40
CA LEU A 219 1.57 11.98 -2.83
C LEU A 219 2.52 11.24 -1.88
N TRP A 220 2.10 10.07 -1.45
CA TRP A 220 2.88 9.13 -0.65
C TRP A 220 3.11 7.84 -1.41
N SER A 221 4.24 7.18 -1.16
CA SER A 221 4.57 5.88 -1.78
C SER A 221 5.22 4.96 -0.78
N THR A 222 4.87 3.67 -0.86
CA THR A 222 5.60 2.59 -0.19
C THR A 222 6.52 1.91 -1.17
N GLU A 223 7.74 1.58 -0.73
CA GLU A 223 8.78 1.05 -1.58
C GLU A 223 9.57 -0.07 -0.92
N HIS A 224 9.89 -1.11 -1.67
CA HIS A 224 10.76 -2.20 -1.24
C HIS A 224 12.21 -1.73 -1.13
N GLY A 225 12.80 -1.90 0.04
CA GLY A 225 14.21 -1.69 0.29
C GLY A 225 15.11 -2.79 -0.26
N ARG A 226 16.34 -2.86 0.24
CA ARG A 226 17.36 -3.84 -0.19
C ARG A 226 16.89 -5.28 0.04
N SER A 227 17.28 -6.17 -0.87
CA SER A 227 17.03 -7.61 -0.77
C SER A 227 18.30 -8.37 -0.43
N GLY A 228 18.17 -9.57 0.16
CA GLY A 228 19.27 -10.46 0.45
C GLY A 228 19.38 -10.82 1.93
N VAL A 229 20.58 -11.13 2.40
CA VAL A 229 20.86 -11.53 3.80
C VAL A 229 20.65 -10.34 4.75
N SER A 230 20.98 -9.12 4.31
CA SER A 230 20.73 -7.86 5.03
C SER A 230 19.48 -7.20 4.48
N THR A 231 18.34 -7.85 4.62
CA THR A 231 17.07 -7.32 4.13
C THR A 231 16.49 -6.31 5.08
N GLY A 232 15.93 -5.25 4.55
CA GLY A 232 15.29 -4.18 5.30
C GLY A 232 15.41 -2.86 4.56
N LEU A 233 15.22 -1.78 5.31
CA LEU A 233 15.19 -0.43 4.77
C LEU A 233 14.07 -0.25 3.72
N ASP A 234 12.96 -0.99 3.91
CA ASP A 234 11.72 -0.71 3.17
C ASP A 234 11.20 0.66 3.59
N GLU A 235 10.60 1.40 2.67
CA GLU A 235 10.41 2.84 2.80
C GLU A 235 8.95 3.25 2.70
N LEU A 236 8.61 4.33 3.44
CA LEU A 236 7.46 5.18 3.19
C LEU A 236 7.98 6.56 2.81
N ASN A 237 7.68 6.99 1.61
CA ASN A 237 8.19 8.19 0.98
C ASN A 237 7.07 9.23 0.78
N LEU A 238 7.36 10.51 1.10
CA LEU A 238 6.59 11.65 0.63
C LEU A 238 7.13 12.07 -0.73
N ILE A 239 6.33 11.94 -1.78
CA ILE A 239 6.78 12.11 -3.17
C ILE A 239 6.61 13.54 -3.63
N GLU A 240 7.72 14.13 -4.10
CA GLU A 240 7.79 15.48 -4.65
C GLU A 240 8.16 15.45 -6.14
N ARG A 241 7.59 16.38 -6.89
CA ARG A 241 7.85 16.53 -8.32
C ARG A 241 9.33 16.81 -8.59
N GLY A 242 9.96 16.01 -9.46
CA GLY A 242 11.36 16.14 -9.86
C GLY A 242 12.40 15.66 -8.84
N ALA A 243 11.94 15.14 -7.68
CA ALA A 243 12.83 14.68 -6.64
C ALA A 243 13.51 13.34 -6.96
N ASN A 244 14.74 13.19 -6.47
CA ASN A 244 15.56 11.98 -6.52
C ASN A 244 15.49 11.25 -5.17
N TYR A 245 15.00 10.00 -5.15
CA TYR A 245 14.88 9.16 -3.94
C TYR A 245 16.11 8.28 -3.70
N GLY A 246 17.15 8.50 -4.48
CA GLY A 246 18.53 8.10 -4.18
C GLY A 246 18.92 6.67 -4.50
N TRP A 247 17.99 5.76 -4.80
CA TRP A 247 18.35 4.40 -5.19
C TRP A 247 19.22 4.39 -6.47
N PRO A 248 20.32 3.61 -6.55
CA PRO A 248 20.87 2.72 -5.54
C PRO A 248 21.93 3.37 -4.63
N THR A 249 22.07 4.70 -4.66
CA THR A 249 23.19 5.44 -4.04
C THR A 249 23.01 5.58 -2.53
N ILE A 250 21.77 5.85 -2.06
CA ILE A 250 21.42 5.93 -0.63
C ILE A 250 20.28 4.96 -0.31
N ALA A 251 20.15 4.58 0.97
CA ALA A 251 19.05 3.81 1.51
C ALA A 251 18.87 4.13 3.01
N GLY A 252 17.62 4.13 3.48
CA GLY A 252 17.27 4.39 4.88
C GLY A 252 17.75 5.78 5.35
N ASP A 253 18.64 5.83 6.35
CA ASP A 253 19.13 7.08 6.93
C ASP A 253 20.32 7.71 6.18
N GLU A 254 20.83 7.06 5.15
CA GLU A 254 21.93 7.59 4.34
C GLU A 254 21.51 8.91 3.67
N THR A 255 22.45 9.84 3.56
CA THR A 255 22.22 11.17 2.95
C THR A 255 23.21 11.47 1.85
N ARG A 256 22.74 12.13 0.80
CA ARG A 256 23.55 12.69 -0.26
C ARG A 256 22.87 13.95 -0.82
N ASP A 257 23.66 14.94 -1.19
CA ASP A 257 23.14 16.18 -1.75
C ASP A 257 22.26 15.92 -2.99
N GLY A 258 21.11 16.57 -3.04
CA GLY A 258 20.12 16.41 -4.09
C GLY A 258 19.27 15.14 -4.03
N MET A 259 19.45 14.29 -3.00
CA MET A 259 18.67 13.07 -2.80
C MET A 259 17.78 13.17 -1.56
N LYS A 260 16.57 12.62 -1.66
CA LYS A 260 15.58 12.57 -0.57
C LYS A 260 15.68 11.25 0.17
N ARG A 261 15.70 11.35 1.50
CA ARG A 261 15.54 10.17 2.36
C ARG A 261 14.06 9.80 2.50
N PRO A 262 13.74 8.54 2.82
CA PRO A 262 12.39 8.18 3.24
C PRO A 262 11.96 8.97 4.49
N VAL A 263 10.65 9.18 4.63
CA VAL A 263 10.08 9.77 5.85
C VAL A 263 10.22 8.80 7.02
N VAL A 264 10.05 7.52 6.74
CA VAL A 264 10.31 6.42 7.68
C VAL A 264 10.68 5.15 6.91
N HIS A 265 11.50 4.30 7.51
CA HIS A 265 11.89 3.00 6.95
C HIS A 265 11.78 1.88 7.99
N SER A 266 11.77 0.63 7.51
CA SER A 266 11.60 -0.56 8.36
C SER A 266 12.77 -0.86 9.30
N GLY A 267 13.89 -0.16 9.14
CA GLY A 267 15.14 -0.49 9.82
C GLY A 267 16.00 -1.50 9.06
N PRO A 268 17.28 -1.63 9.42
CA PRO A 268 18.24 -2.45 8.66
C PRO A 268 18.07 -3.96 8.84
N ASN A 269 17.33 -4.39 9.87
CA ASN A 269 17.18 -5.80 10.23
C ASN A 269 15.73 -6.28 10.18
N THR A 270 14.81 -5.42 9.75
CA THR A 270 13.38 -5.71 9.67
C THR A 270 12.89 -5.42 8.26
N THR A 271 11.99 -6.23 7.75
CA THR A 271 11.39 -6.00 6.43
C THR A 271 9.87 -6.03 6.51
N TRP A 272 9.25 -5.03 5.90
CA TRP A 272 7.82 -5.03 5.61
C TRP A 272 7.53 -5.72 4.27
N ALA A 273 8.44 -5.56 3.29
CA ALA A 273 8.18 -5.81 1.87
C ALA A 273 6.82 -5.19 1.48
N PRO A 274 6.70 -3.85 1.53
CA PRO A 274 5.42 -3.17 1.45
C PRO A 274 4.86 -3.22 0.03
N SER A 275 3.54 -3.41 -0.08
CA SER A 275 2.85 -3.42 -1.36
C SER A 275 1.78 -2.31 -1.41
N GLY A 276 0.51 -2.65 -1.64
CA GLY A 276 -0.56 -1.67 -1.71
C GLY A 276 -0.68 -0.80 -0.47
N MET A 277 -1.10 0.44 -0.65
CA MET A 277 -1.37 1.38 0.43
C MET A 277 -2.64 2.18 0.18
N ALA A 278 -3.24 2.66 1.27
CA ALA A 278 -4.33 3.61 1.27
C ALA A 278 -4.13 4.65 2.37
N ILE A 279 -4.73 5.81 2.23
CA ILE A 279 -4.75 6.85 3.27
C ILE A 279 -6.21 7.18 3.59
N TYR A 280 -6.56 7.10 4.87
CA TYR A 280 -7.88 7.44 5.35
C TYR A 280 -7.78 8.20 6.68
N ASN A 281 -8.47 9.33 6.80
CA ASN A 281 -8.43 10.18 8.00
C ASN A 281 -7.01 10.45 8.52
N ASN A 282 -6.09 10.84 7.63
CA ASN A 282 -4.65 11.07 7.90
C ASN A 282 -3.90 9.84 8.45
N THR A 283 -4.45 8.65 8.34
CA THR A 283 -3.76 7.40 8.64
C THR A 283 -3.37 6.70 7.35
N VAL A 284 -2.10 6.41 7.20
CA VAL A 284 -1.56 5.53 6.15
C VAL A 284 -1.76 4.09 6.60
N TYR A 285 -2.31 3.27 5.73
CA TYR A 285 -2.37 1.81 5.86
C TYR A 285 -1.60 1.20 4.69
N PHE A 286 -0.75 0.22 4.93
CA PHE A 286 -0.07 -0.51 3.87
C PHE A 286 0.12 -1.99 4.20
N ALA A 287 0.07 -2.82 3.18
CA ALA A 287 0.23 -4.25 3.30
C ALA A 287 1.71 -4.65 3.30
N GLY A 288 2.07 -5.59 4.17
CA GLY A 288 3.38 -6.21 4.23
C GLY A 288 3.36 -7.63 3.67
N LEU A 289 4.10 -7.87 2.59
CA LEU A 289 4.25 -9.21 2.01
C LEU A 289 5.11 -10.11 2.90
N ARG A 290 6.34 -9.71 3.21
CA ARG A 290 7.24 -10.45 4.07
C ARG A 290 6.96 -10.16 5.55
N GLY A 291 6.54 -8.96 5.85
CA GLY A 291 6.14 -8.56 7.19
C GLY A 291 4.81 -9.15 7.65
N GLN A 292 3.99 -9.69 6.74
CA GLN A 292 2.75 -10.42 7.02
C GLN A 292 1.79 -9.68 7.96
N ALA A 293 1.61 -8.40 7.72
CA ALA A 293 0.78 -7.52 8.55
C ALA A 293 0.18 -6.39 7.70
N ILE A 294 -0.86 -5.76 8.22
CA ILE A 294 -1.22 -4.39 7.84
C ILE A 294 -0.46 -3.46 8.76
N TYR A 295 0.37 -2.60 8.19
CA TYR A 295 1.06 -1.53 8.87
C TYR A 295 0.25 -0.25 8.81
N GLN A 296 0.36 0.56 9.85
CA GLN A 296 -0.30 1.86 9.90
C GLN A 296 0.56 2.91 10.60
N THR A 297 0.40 4.16 10.17
CA THR A 297 0.99 5.33 10.80
C THR A 297 0.14 6.57 10.51
N THR A 298 0.14 7.54 11.42
CA THR A 298 -0.57 8.82 11.22
C THR A 298 0.32 9.85 10.53
N ILE A 299 -0.28 10.66 9.64
CA ILE A 299 0.40 11.79 8.99
C ILE A 299 0.10 13.08 9.75
N SER A 300 1.14 13.88 10.00
CA SER A 300 1.02 15.23 10.55
C SER A 300 2.05 16.15 9.90
N GLY A 301 1.60 17.11 9.08
CA GLY A 301 2.47 18.14 8.49
C GLY A 301 3.56 17.63 7.53
N GLY A 302 3.44 16.39 7.02
CA GLY A 302 4.46 15.76 6.16
C GLY A 302 5.44 14.87 6.94
N ALA A 303 5.32 14.79 8.26
CA ALA A 303 5.95 13.78 9.11
C ALA A 303 4.96 12.65 9.40
N VAL A 304 5.47 11.53 9.89
CA VAL A 304 4.65 10.40 10.32
C VAL A 304 4.91 10.04 11.78
N GLY A 305 3.89 9.50 12.45
CA GLY A 305 4.01 8.93 13.78
C GLY A 305 4.72 7.56 13.77
N PRO A 306 4.75 6.86 14.91
CA PRO A 306 5.25 5.49 14.96
C PRO A 306 4.49 4.57 14.00
N VAL A 307 5.21 3.70 13.31
CA VAL A 307 4.61 2.63 12.50
C VAL A 307 4.23 1.48 13.42
N THR A 308 2.97 1.12 13.42
CA THR A 308 2.42 -0.03 14.14
C THR A 308 1.89 -1.07 13.18
N SER A 309 1.58 -2.27 13.66
CA SER A 309 1.07 -3.36 12.81
C SER A 309 -0.15 -4.03 13.41
N GLN A 310 -1.07 -4.46 12.54
CA GLN A 310 -2.23 -5.28 12.87
C GLN A 310 -2.19 -6.60 12.09
N PHE A 311 -2.87 -7.63 12.59
CA PHE A 311 -2.99 -8.95 11.95
C PHE A 311 -1.66 -9.67 11.69
N PHE A 312 -0.63 -9.37 12.48
CA PHE A 312 0.70 -9.96 12.30
C PHE A 312 0.61 -11.50 12.24
N SER A 313 1.06 -12.08 11.11
CA SER A 313 1.06 -13.51 10.79
C SER A 313 -0.32 -14.22 10.78
N GLN A 314 -1.44 -13.49 10.93
CA GLN A 314 -2.78 -14.12 10.95
C GLN A 314 -3.25 -14.57 9.57
N TYR A 315 -2.92 -13.79 8.53
CA TYR A 315 -3.37 -14.03 7.16
C TYR A 315 -2.22 -14.30 6.20
N GLY A 316 -0.98 -14.41 6.70
CA GLY A 316 0.21 -14.58 5.89
C GLY A 316 0.58 -13.31 5.12
N ARG A 317 0.99 -13.46 3.87
CA ARG A 317 1.44 -12.36 3.00
C ARG A 317 0.26 -11.50 2.57
N LEU A 318 0.35 -10.17 2.77
CA LEU A 318 -0.70 -9.21 2.42
C LEU A 318 -0.22 -8.31 1.28
N ARG A 319 -1.13 -7.97 0.32
CA ARG A 319 -0.73 -7.25 -0.91
C ARG A 319 -1.56 -6.00 -1.21
N ALA A 320 -2.81 -6.12 -1.65
CA ALA A 320 -3.65 -4.97 -1.92
C ALA A 320 -4.15 -4.34 -0.62
N VAL A 321 -4.29 -3.02 -0.62
CA VAL A 321 -4.98 -2.25 0.44
C VAL A 321 -5.76 -1.14 -0.23
N THR A 322 -7.04 -1.06 0.08
CA THR A 322 -7.90 0.05 -0.35
C THR A 322 -8.94 0.37 0.72
N VAL A 323 -9.51 1.57 0.69
CA VAL A 323 -10.60 1.98 1.58
C VAL A 323 -11.83 2.25 0.74
N HIS A 324 -12.97 1.69 1.16
CA HIS A 324 -14.27 1.91 0.54
C HIS A 324 -15.38 1.86 1.60
N ASP A 325 -16.29 2.83 1.59
CA ASP A 325 -17.47 2.93 2.49
C ASP A 325 -17.15 2.72 3.99
N GLY A 326 -16.03 3.29 4.46
CA GLY A 326 -15.60 3.20 5.86
C GLY A 326 -15.01 1.84 6.25
N TYR A 327 -14.68 0.99 5.26
CA TYR A 327 -13.96 -0.26 5.48
C TYR A 327 -12.57 -0.21 4.84
N LEU A 328 -11.60 -0.79 5.52
CA LEU A 328 -10.31 -1.16 4.96
C LEU A 328 -10.42 -2.55 4.35
N TYR A 329 -10.14 -2.65 3.05
CA TYR A 329 -10.05 -3.92 2.33
C TYR A 329 -8.60 -4.26 2.10
N PHE A 330 -8.23 -5.53 2.28
CA PHE A 330 -6.90 -6.01 1.96
C PHE A 330 -6.95 -7.43 1.39
N SER A 331 -5.96 -7.76 0.55
CA SER A 331 -5.84 -9.10 -0.03
C SER A 331 -4.69 -9.89 0.57
N THR A 332 -4.85 -11.20 0.66
CA THR A 332 -3.72 -12.11 0.88
C THR A 332 -2.99 -12.39 -0.44
N SER A 333 -1.75 -12.88 -0.36
CA SER A 333 -0.88 -13.23 -1.50
C SER A 333 -0.06 -14.48 -1.15
N ASN A 334 -0.70 -15.50 -0.59
CA ASN A 334 -0.05 -16.71 -0.11
C ASN A 334 0.29 -17.68 -1.23
N ARG A 335 -0.40 -17.55 -2.39
CA ARG A 335 -0.18 -18.37 -3.61
C ARG A 335 0.88 -17.78 -4.55
N ASP A 336 1.61 -16.71 -4.16
CA ASP A 336 2.60 -16.03 -4.99
C ASP A 336 3.93 -16.80 -5.16
N GLY A 337 4.02 -18.02 -4.64
CA GLY A 337 5.22 -18.87 -4.66
C GLY A 337 6.18 -18.64 -3.48
N ARG A 338 5.92 -17.64 -2.63
CA ARG A 338 6.72 -17.28 -1.44
C ARG A 338 5.93 -17.43 -0.14
N GLY A 339 4.62 -17.65 -0.23
CA GLY A 339 3.71 -17.86 0.90
C GLY A 339 3.43 -19.32 1.21
N ARG A 340 2.55 -19.55 2.17
CA ARG A 340 2.05 -20.87 2.56
C ARG A 340 0.51 -20.83 2.51
N PRO A 341 -0.10 -21.10 1.35
CA PRO A 341 -1.55 -20.99 1.21
C PRO A 341 -2.28 -22.09 1.97
N ASN A 342 -3.44 -21.75 2.51
CA ASN A 342 -4.44 -22.72 2.97
C ASN A 342 -5.49 -22.96 1.89
N ALA A 343 -6.52 -23.77 2.17
CA ALA A 343 -7.55 -24.13 1.20
C ALA A 343 -8.38 -22.94 0.71
N GLU A 344 -8.57 -21.91 1.55
CA GLU A 344 -9.38 -20.73 1.25
C GLU A 344 -8.58 -19.58 0.62
N ASP A 345 -7.25 -19.66 0.62
CA ASP A 345 -6.39 -18.62 0.05
C ASP A 345 -6.45 -18.61 -1.50
N ASP A 346 -6.16 -17.48 -2.14
CA ASP A 346 -6.00 -16.17 -1.53
C ASP A 346 -7.38 -15.54 -1.28
N ARG A 347 -7.42 -14.56 -0.35
CA ARG A 347 -8.67 -13.99 0.14
C ARG A 347 -8.66 -12.47 0.03
N ILE A 348 -9.85 -11.88 -0.03
CA ILE A 348 -10.08 -10.47 0.28
C ILE A 348 -10.79 -10.40 1.63
N ILE A 349 -10.28 -9.56 2.50
CA ILE A 349 -10.77 -9.36 3.86
C ILE A 349 -11.05 -7.87 4.03
N ARG A 350 -12.13 -7.54 4.76
CA ARG A 350 -12.41 -6.17 5.16
C ARG A 350 -12.56 -6.03 6.67
N ILE A 351 -12.25 -4.84 7.15
CA ILE A 351 -12.47 -4.44 8.55
C ILE A 351 -13.03 -3.02 8.56
N LYS A 352 -13.95 -2.73 9.45
CA LYS A 352 -14.52 -1.40 9.60
C LYS A 352 -13.48 -0.47 10.24
N LEU A 353 -13.31 0.75 9.67
CA LEU A 353 -12.42 1.81 10.17
C LEU A 353 -13.13 2.75 11.13
#